data_e39bd2a899737e687af406b591de1825
#
_entry.id   e39bd2a899737e687af406b591de1825
#
_cell.length_a   1.000
_cell.length_b   1.000
_cell.length_c   1.000
_cell.angle_alpha   90.00
_cell.angle_beta   90.00
_cell.angle_gamma   90.00
#
_symmetry.space_group_name_H-M   'P 1'
#
loop_
_entity.id
_entity.type
_entity.pdbx_description
1 polymer ?
#
loop_
_entity_poly.entity_id
_entity_poly.type
_entity_poly.pdbx_seq_one_letter_code
_entity_poly.pdbx_strand_id
1 'polypeptide(L)'
;MAEASPWIAIVDDDPAVLKALSRLLRSRAFRAQTYGSGEEFLAALPAELPVCLIVDLQMPEMNGLELQQHLISNGIKIPTILITAHAPATEHERSGDGTLVASLRKPLQEEALFSAIDRAIGSSQNVG
;
A
#
# COMPACT_ATOMS: atom_id res chain seq x y z
N MET A 1 -24.05 -15.33 2.88
CA MET A 1 -22.92 -15.12 3.63
C MET A 1 -22.18 -13.88 3.22
N ALA A 2 -21.80 -13.15 4.14
CA ALA A 2 -21.15 -11.92 3.81
C ALA A 2 -19.69 -12.20 3.59
N GLU A 3 -19.24 -11.91 2.44
CA GLU A 3 -17.86 -12.01 2.17
C GLU A 3 -17.27 -10.69 2.39
N ALA A 4 -16.14 -10.67 3.05
CA ALA A 4 -15.44 -9.43 3.24
C ALA A 4 -14.99 -8.93 1.89
N SER A 5 -15.35 -7.73 1.56
CA SER A 5 -14.86 -7.13 0.34
C SER A 5 -13.39 -6.84 0.49
N PRO A 6 -12.60 -7.04 -0.56
CA PRO A 6 -11.20 -6.66 -0.50
C PRO A 6 -11.08 -5.16 -0.22
N TRP A 7 -10.10 -4.79 0.56
CA TRP A 7 -9.90 -3.39 0.85
C TRP A 7 -8.42 -3.04 0.79
N ILE A 8 -8.16 -1.77 0.53
CA ILE A 8 -6.82 -1.26 0.32
C ILE A 8 -6.51 -0.23 1.38
N ALA A 9 -5.35 -0.35 2.00
CA ALA A 9 -4.89 0.63 2.98
C ALA A 9 -4.02 1.66 2.29
N ILE A 10 -4.22 2.92 2.64
CA ILE A 10 -3.42 4.02 2.11
C ILE A 10 -2.78 4.74 3.28
N VAL A 11 -1.46 4.83 3.27
CA VAL A 11 -0.71 5.47 4.35
C VAL A 11 0.11 6.62 3.75
N ASP A 12 -0.15 7.83 4.20
CA ASP A 12 0.55 9.02 3.70
C ASP A 12 0.32 10.13 4.70
N ASP A 13 1.33 10.94 4.96
CA ASP A 13 1.19 12.02 5.92
C ASP A 13 0.56 13.26 5.31
N ASP A 14 0.25 13.25 4.03
CA ASP A 14 -0.41 14.36 3.35
C ASP A 14 -1.90 14.07 3.22
N PRO A 15 -2.75 14.79 3.95
CA PRO A 15 -4.20 14.51 3.87
C PRO A 15 -4.78 14.70 2.47
N ALA A 16 -4.20 15.59 1.67
CA ALA A 16 -4.70 15.78 0.31
C ALA A 16 -4.46 14.55 -0.54
N VAL A 17 -3.31 13.91 -0.35
CA VAL A 17 -3.00 12.68 -1.07
C VAL A 17 -3.94 11.56 -0.63
N LEU A 18 -4.16 11.43 0.67
CA LEU A 18 -5.07 10.41 1.18
C LEU A 18 -6.46 10.57 0.59
N LYS A 19 -6.93 11.80 0.54
CA LYS A 19 -8.26 12.05 0.02
C LYS A 19 -8.35 11.75 -1.46
N ALA A 20 -7.36 12.16 -2.22
CA ALA A 20 -7.37 11.95 -3.66
C ALA A 20 -7.30 10.47 -3.99
N LEU A 21 -6.43 9.74 -3.33
CA LEU A 21 -6.30 8.30 -3.59
C LEU A 21 -7.55 7.55 -3.15
N SER A 22 -8.12 7.93 -2.01
CA SER A 22 -9.33 7.29 -1.54
C SER A 22 -10.47 7.45 -2.54
N ARG A 23 -10.63 8.66 -3.06
CA ARG A 23 -11.66 8.91 -4.06
C ARG A 23 -11.44 8.09 -5.32
N LEU A 24 -10.19 8.06 -5.76
CA LEU A 24 -9.86 7.35 -6.97
C LEU A 24 -10.15 5.86 -6.83
N LEU A 25 -9.77 5.27 -5.71
CA LEU A 25 -10.02 3.85 -5.49
C LEU A 25 -11.50 3.55 -5.40
N ARG A 26 -12.24 4.42 -4.73
CA ARG A 26 -13.67 4.20 -4.62
C ARG A 26 -14.39 4.32 -5.95
N SER A 27 -13.85 5.16 -6.83
CA SER A 27 -14.45 5.29 -8.16
C SER A 27 -14.35 4.01 -8.96
N ARG A 28 -13.45 3.11 -8.56
CA ARG A 28 -13.30 1.81 -9.19
C ARG A 28 -13.84 0.70 -8.30
N ALA A 29 -14.69 1.04 -7.36
CA ALA A 29 -15.37 0.09 -6.49
C ALA A 29 -14.46 -0.62 -5.50
N PHE A 30 -13.31 -0.05 -5.20
CA PHE A 30 -12.47 -0.58 -4.13
C PHE A 30 -12.84 0.07 -2.81
N ARG A 31 -12.79 -0.70 -1.75
CA ARG A 31 -12.87 -0.15 -0.41
C ARG A 31 -11.49 0.35 -0.02
N ALA A 32 -11.44 1.51 0.61
CA ALA A 32 -10.17 2.11 0.98
C ALA A 32 -10.26 2.70 2.38
N GLN A 33 -9.19 2.53 3.15
CA GLN A 33 -9.05 3.17 4.45
C GLN A 33 -7.75 3.93 4.47
N THR A 34 -7.74 5.11 5.07
CA THR A 34 -6.59 5.98 5.06
C THR A 34 -6.00 6.12 6.44
N TYR A 35 -4.69 6.27 6.49
CA TYR A 35 -3.94 6.43 7.73
C TYR A 35 -2.89 7.50 7.52
N GLY A 36 -2.70 8.35 8.50
CA GLY A 36 -1.78 9.48 8.38
C GLY A 36 -0.34 9.16 8.70
N SER A 37 -0.06 7.96 9.20
CA SER A 37 1.30 7.57 9.53
C SER A 37 1.40 6.06 9.59
N GLY A 38 2.62 5.56 9.54
CA GLY A 38 2.84 4.13 9.72
C GLY A 38 2.43 3.65 11.10
N GLU A 39 2.69 4.47 12.12
CA GLU A 39 2.31 4.11 13.47
C GLU A 39 0.79 4.01 13.59
N GLU A 40 0.09 4.92 12.95
CA GLU A 40 -1.36 4.89 12.99
C GLU A 40 -1.89 3.61 12.35
N PHE A 41 -1.30 3.23 11.23
CA PHE A 41 -1.70 2.00 10.56
C PHE A 41 -1.42 0.78 11.43
N LEU A 42 -0.24 0.74 12.04
CA LEU A 42 0.11 -0.41 12.88
C LEU A 42 -0.80 -0.51 14.10
N ALA A 43 -1.15 0.63 14.69
CA ALA A 43 -2.03 0.62 15.85
C ALA A 43 -3.43 0.16 15.50
N ALA A 44 -3.84 0.35 14.26
CA ALA A 44 -5.19 0.02 13.83
C ALA A 44 -5.27 -1.30 13.10
N LEU A 45 -4.19 -2.08 13.04
CA LEU A 45 -4.20 -3.32 12.26
C LEU A 45 -5.41 -4.16 12.60
N PRO A 46 -6.29 -4.35 11.65
CA PRO A 46 -7.50 -5.12 11.92
C PRO A 46 -7.25 -6.61 11.76
N ALA A 47 -8.19 -7.39 12.23
CA ALA A 47 -8.09 -8.83 12.06
C ALA A 47 -8.08 -9.20 10.59
N GLU A 48 -8.81 -8.42 9.80
CA GLU A 48 -8.85 -8.67 8.37
C GLU A 48 -7.89 -7.71 7.68
N LEU A 49 -6.81 -8.25 7.15
CA LEU A 49 -5.77 -7.42 6.55
C LEU A 49 -6.17 -6.91 5.18
N PRO A 50 -5.63 -5.76 4.76
CA PRO A 50 -5.90 -5.29 3.41
C PRO A 50 -5.27 -6.21 2.37
N VAL A 51 -5.82 -6.20 1.16
CA VAL A 51 -5.23 -6.97 0.07
C VAL A 51 -4.05 -6.23 -0.55
N CYS A 52 -3.91 -4.95 -0.24
CA CYS A 52 -2.85 -4.13 -0.79
C CYS A 52 -2.61 -2.95 0.12
N LEU A 53 -1.35 -2.56 0.25
CA LEU A 53 -0.95 -1.39 1.04
C LEU A 53 -0.29 -0.40 0.09
N ILE A 54 -0.82 0.82 0.04
CA ILE A 54 -0.19 1.89 -0.72
C ILE A 54 0.41 2.84 0.30
N VAL A 55 1.71 3.03 0.27
CA VAL A 55 2.38 3.80 1.31
C VAL A 55 3.42 4.73 0.71
N ASP A 56 3.45 5.95 1.21
CA ASP A 56 4.44 6.95 0.82
C ASP A 56 5.78 6.54 1.41
N LEU A 57 6.79 6.49 0.57
CA LEU A 57 8.13 6.18 1.05
C LEU A 57 8.63 7.25 2.02
N GLN A 58 8.32 8.50 1.75
CA GLN A 58 8.89 9.61 2.51
C GLN A 58 7.90 10.17 3.51
N MET A 59 7.95 9.65 4.71
CA MET A 59 7.13 10.14 5.81
C MET A 59 8.02 10.40 7.01
N PRO A 60 7.65 11.36 7.87
CA PRO A 60 8.42 11.56 9.09
C PRO A 60 8.33 10.36 10.00
N GLU A 61 9.35 10.13 10.76
CA GLU A 61 9.43 9.11 11.79
C GLU A 61 9.51 7.69 11.23
N MET A 62 8.50 7.21 10.53
CA MET A 62 8.54 5.88 9.97
C MET A 62 8.22 5.98 8.48
N ASN A 63 9.21 5.73 7.63
CA ASN A 63 8.98 5.79 6.20
C ASN A 63 8.35 4.50 5.69
N GLY A 64 8.00 4.49 4.40
CA GLY A 64 7.28 3.35 3.84
C GLY A 64 8.03 2.04 3.90
N LEU A 65 9.34 2.09 3.70
CA LEU A 65 10.14 0.87 3.79
C LEU A 65 10.23 0.36 5.22
N GLU A 66 10.35 1.27 6.16
CA GLU A 66 10.38 0.89 7.56
C GLU A 66 9.07 0.25 7.98
N LEU A 67 7.96 0.80 7.50
CA LEU A 67 6.67 0.20 7.79
C LEU A 67 6.58 -1.20 7.21
N GLN A 68 7.01 -1.35 5.98
CA GLN A 68 7.00 -2.67 5.33
C GLN A 68 7.83 -3.67 6.12
N GLN A 69 9.02 -3.26 6.53
CA GLN A 69 9.90 -4.14 7.28
C GLN A 69 9.33 -4.49 8.63
N HIS A 70 8.65 -3.55 9.25
CA HIS A 70 8.02 -3.81 10.53
C HIS A 70 6.93 -4.88 10.38
N LEU A 71 6.14 -4.79 9.34
CA LEU A 71 5.12 -5.79 9.08
C LEU A 71 5.74 -7.16 8.85
N ILE A 72 6.77 -7.21 8.03
CA ILE A 72 7.45 -8.47 7.73
C ILE A 72 8.03 -9.09 8.97
N SER A 73 8.64 -8.27 9.83
CA SER A 73 9.22 -8.76 11.08
C SER A 73 8.20 -9.40 11.99
N ASN A 74 6.95 -9.00 11.85
CA ASN A 74 5.87 -9.54 12.66
C ASN A 74 5.09 -10.62 11.93
N GLY A 75 5.63 -11.12 10.85
CA GLY A 75 4.98 -12.20 10.11
C GLY A 75 3.79 -11.76 9.27
N ILE A 76 3.63 -10.47 9.05
CA ILE A 76 2.50 -9.95 8.30
C ILE A 76 2.95 -9.61 6.89
N LYS A 77 2.35 -10.29 5.92
CA LYS A 77 2.72 -10.08 4.52
C LYS A 77 1.56 -9.46 3.77
N ILE A 78 1.72 -8.19 3.41
CA ILE A 78 0.72 -7.46 2.67
C ILE A 78 1.39 -6.96 1.39
N PRO A 79 0.83 -7.25 0.22
CA PRO A 79 1.41 -6.72 -1.01
C PRO A 79 1.46 -5.20 -0.95
N THR A 80 2.62 -4.63 -1.19
CA THR A 80 2.87 -3.22 -0.93
C THR A 80 3.26 -2.49 -2.19
N ILE A 81 2.67 -1.31 -2.38
CA ILE A 81 3.04 -0.37 -3.43
C ILE A 81 3.62 0.85 -2.77
N LEU A 82 4.88 1.14 -3.06
CA LEU A 82 5.53 2.35 -2.54
C LEU A 82 5.31 3.50 -3.48
N ILE A 83 5.09 4.67 -2.92
CA ILE A 83 4.98 5.89 -3.69
C ILE A 83 6.13 6.80 -3.28
N THR A 84 6.83 7.35 -4.25
CA THR A 84 7.99 8.16 -3.94
C THR A 84 8.04 9.38 -4.86
N ALA A 85 8.57 10.47 -4.33
CA ALA A 85 8.74 11.67 -5.12
C ALA A 85 10.06 11.67 -5.89
N HIS A 86 11.06 10.96 -5.39
CA HIS A 86 12.41 11.12 -5.91
C HIS A 86 13.15 9.85 -6.25
N ALA A 87 13.08 8.86 -5.42
CA ALA A 87 14.03 7.77 -5.49
C ALA A 87 13.80 6.88 -6.71
N PRO A 88 14.85 6.33 -7.26
CA PRO A 88 14.69 5.33 -8.30
C PRO A 88 13.99 4.11 -7.74
N ALA A 89 13.09 3.57 -8.53
CA ALA A 89 12.28 2.46 -8.06
C ALA A 89 13.08 1.19 -7.87
N THR A 90 14.12 1.01 -8.66
CA THR A 90 14.80 -0.28 -8.69
C THR A 90 15.40 -0.68 -7.36
N GLU A 91 15.86 0.27 -6.57
CA GLU A 91 16.45 -0.08 -5.29
C GLU A 91 15.43 -0.64 -4.33
N HIS A 92 14.23 -0.10 -4.38
CA HIS A 92 13.20 -0.50 -3.43
C HIS A 92 12.58 -1.83 -3.81
N GLU A 93 12.65 -2.17 -5.08
CA GLU A 93 12.07 -3.42 -5.53
C GLU A 93 12.86 -4.63 -5.09
N ARG A 94 14.00 -4.40 -4.47
CA ARG A 94 14.83 -5.50 -4.03
C ARG A 94 14.68 -5.81 -2.57
N SER A 95 13.60 -5.44 -1.99
CA SER A 95 13.51 -5.56 -0.56
C SER A 95 13.30 -6.97 -0.07
N GLY A 96 13.35 -7.92 -0.82
CA GLY A 96 13.72 -9.20 -0.32
C GLY A 96 12.67 -10.26 -0.11
N ASP A 97 11.52 -9.94 0.37
CA ASP A 97 10.59 -11.01 0.71
C ASP A 97 9.43 -11.15 -0.27
N GLY A 98 9.43 -10.34 -1.31
CA GLY A 98 8.40 -10.46 -2.33
C GLY A 98 7.10 -9.73 -2.07
N THR A 99 6.97 -9.02 -0.95
CA THR A 99 5.75 -8.27 -0.72
C THR A 99 5.72 -6.93 -1.44
N LEU A 100 6.88 -6.43 -1.84
CA LEU A 100 6.90 -5.17 -2.59
C LEU A 100 6.52 -5.44 -4.04
N VAL A 101 5.37 -4.93 -4.43
CA VAL A 101 4.83 -5.19 -5.77
C VAL A 101 5.32 -4.17 -6.76
N ALA A 102 5.37 -2.91 -6.37
CA ALA A 102 5.74 -1.85 -7.29
C ALA A 102 6.17 -0.63 -6.52
N SER A 103 6.91 0.22 -7.21
CA SER A 103 7.31 1.51 -6.69
C SER A 103 6.93 2.53 -7.73
N LEU A 104 6.09 3.50 -7.36
CA LEU A 104 5.56 4.46 -8.31
C LEU A 104 6.01 5.86 -7.94
N ARG A 105 6.30 6.66 -8.96
CA ARG A 105 6.72 8.04 -8.74
C ARG A 105 5.54 8.98 -8.78
N LYS A 106 5.61 10.02 -7.97
CA LYS A 106 4.66 11.11 -8.05
C LYS A 106 5.02 12.02 -9.20
N PRO A 107 4.06 12.60 -9.90
CA PRO A 107 2.61 12.45 -9.69
C PRO A 107 2.13 11.09 -10.21
N LEU A 108 1.17 10.52 -9.51
CA LEU A 108 0.71 9.19 -9.84
C LEU A 108 -0.11 9.18 -11.11
N GLN A 109 0.17 8.19 -11.94
CA GLN A 109 -0.61 7.94 -13.13
C GLN A 109 -1.65 6.90 -12.80
N GLU A 110 -2.90 7.16 -13.16
CA GLU A 110 -3.98 6.22 -12.87
C GLU A 110 -3.69 4.83 -13.39
N GLU A 111 -3.24 4.76 -14.63
CA GLU A 111 -3.01 3.45 -15.23
C GLU A 111 -1.93 2.68 -14.51
N ALA A 112 -0.86 3.36 -14.15
CA ALA A 112 0.23 2.70 -13.43
C ALA A 112 -0.23 2.23 -12.06
N LEU A 113 -1.03 3.05 -11.39
CA LEU A 113 -1.53 2.69 -10.07
C LEU A 113 -2.42 1.47 -10.14
N PHE A 114 -3.40 1.47 -11.03
CA PHE A 114 -4.33 0.34 -11.09
C PHE A 114 -3.68 -0.91 -11.63
N SER A 115 -2.70 -0.77 -12.49
CA SER A 115 -1.91 -1.91 -12.92
C SER A 115 -1.17 -2.53 -11.74
N ALA A 116 -0.58 -1.71 -10.88
CA ALA A 116 0.10 -2.20 -9.70
C ALA A 116 -0.87 -2.85 -8.72
N ILE A 117 -2.04 -2.26 -8.54
CA ILE A 117 -3.07 -2.84 -7.66
C ILE A 117 -3.50 -4.19 -8.19
N ASP A 118 -3.71 -4.31 -9.49
CA ASP A 118 -4.09 -5.59 -10.07
C ASP A 118 -3.04 -6.64 -9.81
N ARG A 119 -1.77 -6.28 -9.92
CA ARG A 119 -0.70 -7.22 -9.62
C ARG A 119 -0.69 -7.60 -8.15
N ALA A 120 -0.95 -6.64 -7.28
CA ALA A 120 -0.97 -6.91 -5.85
C ALA A 120 -2.10 -7.87 -5.50
N ILE A 121 -3.27 -7.63 -6.03
CA ILE A 121 -4.43 -8.48 -5.76
C ILE A 121 -4.23 -9.86 -6.38
N GLY A 122 -3.69 -9.89 -7.59
CA GLY A 122 -3.41 -11.15 -8.24
C GLY A 122 -2.42 -11.99 -7.48
N SER A 123 -1.38 -11.36 -6.96
CA SER A 123 -0.40 -12.02 -6.13
C SER A 123 -1.03 -12.60 -4.88
N SER A 124 -1.88 -11.79 -4.26
CA SER A 124 -2.54 -12.17 -3.03
C SER A 124 -3.50 -13.34 -3.24
N GLN A 125 -4.12 -13.40 -4.41
CA GLN A 125 -5.08 -14.43 -4.72
C GLN A 125 -4.47 -15.64 -5.39
N ASN A 126 -3.25 -15.52 -5.80
CA ASN A 126 -2.61 -16.58 -6.55
C ASN A 126 -2.08 -17.60 -5.57
N VAL A 127 -2.89 -18.50 -5.22
CA VAL A 127 -2.50 -19.52 -4.27
C VAL A 127 -1.99 -20.75 -4.93
N GLY A 128 -1.81 -20.62 -6.07
CA GLY A 128 -1.28 -21.70 -6.78
C GLY A 128 -0.77 -22.57 -6.95
#